data_784185217f6620a0fb0a6fd994ad0e18
#
_entry.id   784185217f6620a0fb0a6fd994ad0e18
#
_cell.length_a   1.000
_cell.length_b   1.000
_cell.length_c   1.000
_cell.angle_alpha   90.00
_cell.angle_beta   90.00
_cell.angle_gamma   90.00
#
_symmetry.space_group_name_H-M   'P 1'
#
loop_
_entity.id
_entity.type
_entity.pdbx_description
1 polymer ?
#
loop_
_entity_poly.entity_id
_entity_poly.type
_entity_poly.pdbx_seq_one_letter_code
_entity_poly.pdbx_strand_id
1 'polypeptide(L)'
;SMQEGLAYVWRQKTILHLIVMLLIPNFVFQPLIFLLPVFTTEVLGREAATGGILASAMGVGGIVAAVLIASFGFFIRRGLVTFLGLAGGSIFVILFALLPWWIASFAFLTGLGFCQYAFRVANSTLIQTSVPDELRGRVMSIYMLDNGIMPVATLLLGLLIHVWSPAAAFAIFGVLALGATVLMALGFHQVRRLE
;
A
#
# COMPACT_ATOMS: atom_id res chain seq x y z
N SER A 1 26.05 8.89 9.53
CA SER A 1 25.66 7.62 10.19
C SER A 1 24.15 7.40 10.04
N MET A 2 23.68 6.17 10.23
CA MET A 2 22.23 5.86 10.20
C MET A 2 21.45 6.64 11.27
N GLN A 3 22.10 6.92 12.39
CA GLN A 3 21.54 7.76 13.46
C GLN A 3 21.23 9.20 13.00
N GLU A 4 22.05 9.79 12.15
CA GLU A 4 21.81 11.14 11.59
C GLU A 4 20.57 11.14 10.66
N GLY A 5 20.41 10.08 9.84
CA GLY A 5 19.22 9.92 9.02
C GLY A 5 17.94 9.79 9.86
N LEU A 6 18.00 9.00 10.94
CA LEU A 6 16.88 8.83 11.87
C LEU A 6 16.55 10.14 12.60
N ALA A 7 17.57 10.84 13.11
CA ALA A 7 17.39 12.13 13.76
C ALA A 7 16.79 13.18 12.81
N TYR A 8 17.18 13.16 11.53
CA TYR A 8 16.62 14.03 10.51
C TYR A 8 15.13 13.73 10.25
N VAL A 9 14.78 12.44 10.10
CA VAL A 9 13.38 12.00 9.92
C VAL A 9 12.51 12.47 11.09
N TRP A 10 12.97 12.29 12.34
CA TRP A 10 12.22 12.73 13.52
C TRP A 10 12.04 14.24 13.61
N ARG A 11 13.00 15.02 13.13
CA ARG A 11 12.94 16.49 13.11
C ARG A 11 12.05 17.04 12.00
N GLN A 12 11.99 16.35 10.86
CA GLN A 12 11.24 16.76 9.67
C GLN A 12 9.86 16.07 9.64
N LYS A 13 8.85 16.72 10.20
CA LYS A 13 7.49 16.17 10.30
C LYS A 13 6.94 15.67 8.97
N THR A 14 7.19 16.36 7.88
CA THR A 14 6.72 15.96 6.54
C THR A 14 7.29 14.60 6.13
N ILE A 15 8.60 14.39 6.32
CA ILE A 15 9.28 13.13 5.97
C ILE A 15 8.82 12.01 6.90
N LEU A 16 8.68 12.30 8.20
CA LEU A 16 8.12 11.35 9.16
C LEU A 16 6.72 10.89 8.73
N HIS A 17 5.85 11.82 8.34
CA HIS A 17 4.50 11.48 7.87
C HIS A 17 4.53 10.62 6.61
N LEU A 18 5.39 10.93 5.62
CA LEU A 18 5.55 10.13 4.41
C LEU A 18 6.03 8.69 4.72
N ILE A 19 6.94 8.54 5.69
CA ILE A 19 7.42 7.21 6.12
C ILE A 19 6.33 6.47 6.90
N VAL A 20 5.59 7.12 7.78
CA VAL A 20 4.48 6.50 8.51
C VAL A 20 3.37 6.02 7.57
N MET A 21 3.11 6.73 6.48
CA MET A 21 2.12 6.31 5.48
C MET A 21 2.48 4.97 4.80
N LEU A 22 3.75 4.56 4.77
CA LEU A 22 4.18 3.25 4.24
C LEU A 22 3.69 2.07 5.09
N LEU A 23 3.35 2.30 6.35
CA LEU A 23 2.85 1.24 7.22
C LEU A 23 1.56 0.61 6.65
N ILE A 24 0.70 1.41 5.98
CA ILE A 24 -0.56 0.92 5.43
C ILE A 24 -0.35 -0.13 4.34
N PRO A 25 0.39 0.14 3.24
CA PRO A 25 0.58 -0.87 2.20
C PRO A 25 1.34 -2.10 2.69
N ASN A 26 2.30 -1.93 3.60
CA ASN A 26 3.08 -3.06 4.11
C ASN A 26 2.32 -3.90 5.14
N PHE A 27 1.41 -3.29 5.87
CA PHE A 27 0.59 -3.99 6.85
C PHE A 27 -0.67 -4.61 6.25
N VAL A 28 -1.19 -4.06 5.15
CA VAL A 28 -2.48 -4.46 4.58
C VAL A 28 -2.33 -5.05 3.18
N PHE A 29 -1.71 -4.32 2.24
CA PHE A 29 -1.72 -4.73 0.84
C PHE A 29 -0.72 -5.85 0.53
N GLN A 30 0.47 -5.81 1.13
CA GLN A 30 1.50 -6.83 0.89
C GLN A 30 1.13 -8.21 1.46
N PRO A 31 0.67 -8.33 2.73
CA PRO A 31 0.26 -9.63 3.27
C PRO A 31 -0.87 -10.29 2.49
N LEU A 32 -1.78 -9.49 1.90
CA LEU A 32 -2.86 -9.99 1.08
C LEU A 32 -2.35 -10.84 -0.08
N ILE A 33 -1.27 -10.41 -0.76
CA ILE A 33 -0.70 -11.14 -1.90
C ILE A 33 -0.26 -12.55 -1.49
N PHE A 34 0.38 -12.69 -0.33
CA PHE A 34 0.86 -13.99 0.17
C PHE A 34 -0.27 -14.93 0.61
N LEU A 35 -1.40 -14.35 0.99
CA LEU A 35 -2.58 -15.11 1.45
C LEU A 35 -3.65 -15.24 0.36
N LEU A 36 -3.41 -14.74 -0.87
CA LEU A 36 -4.30 -14.97 -2.01
C LEU A 36 -4.59 -16.44 -2.29
N PRO A 37 -3.61 -17.38 -2.22
CA PRO A 37 -3.90 -18.79 -2.39
C PRO A 37 -4.95 -19.31 -1.39
N VAL A 38 -4.88 -18.90 -0.13
CA VAL A 38 -5.86 -19.26 0.92
C VAL A 38 -7.23 -18.67 0.59
N PHE A 39 -7.30 -17.41 0.19
CA PHE A 39 -8.56 -16.79 -0.22
C PHE A 39 -9.17 -17.49 -1.45
N THR A 40 -8.33 -17.89 -2.39
CA THR A 40 -8.76 -18.57 -3.62
C THR A 40 -9.37 -19.94 -3.31
N THR A 41 -8.79 -20.70 -2.39
CA THR A 41 -9.31 -22.02 -2.02
C THR A 41 -10.53 -21.95 -1.13
N GLU A 42 -10.51 -21.12 -0.09
CA GLU A 42 -11.55 -21.12 0.93
C GLU A 42 -12.77 -20.25 0.56
N VAL A 43 -12.59 -19.19 -0.22
CA VAL A 43 -13.64 -18.23 -0.53
C VAL A 43 -14.14 -18.37 -1.98
N LEU A 44 -13.21 -18.50 -2.94
CA LEU A 44 -13.55 -18.61 -4.35
C LEU A 44 -13.80 -20.06 -4.81
N GLY A 45 -13.49 -21.06 -3.96
CA GLY A 45 -13.67 -22.48 -4.27
C GLY A 45 -12.84 -22.96 -5.46
N ARG A 46 -11.64 -22.39 -5.67
CA ARG A 46 -10.74 -22.69 -6.79
C ARG A 46 -9.40 -23.22 -6.28
N GLU A 47 -8.60 -23.77 -7.18
CA GLU A 47 -7.26 -24.26 -6.84
C GLU A 47 -6.34 -23.14 -6.36
N ALA A 48 -5.46 -23.43 -5.40
CA ALA A 48 -4.51 -22.47 -4.83
C ALA A 48 -3.61 -21.82 -5.91
N ALA A 49 -3.24 -22.58 -6.95
CA ALA A 49 -2.45 -22.08 -8.08
C ALA A 49 -3.09 -20.88 -8.78
N THR A 50 -4.44 -20.79 -8.78
CA THR A 50 -5.16 -19.65 -9.39
C THR A 50 -4.99 -18.36 -8.60
N GLY A 51 -4.55 -18.43 -7.32
CA GLY A 51 -4.12 -17.27 -6.55
C GLY A 51 -2.95 -16.52 -7.19
N GLY A 52 -2.03 -17.23 -7.84
CA GLY A 52 -0.95 -16.62 -8.63
C GLY A 52 -1.46 -15.84 -9.85
N ILE A 53 -2.52 -16.33 -10.50
CA ILE A 53 -3.18 -15.61 -11.61
C ILE A 53 -3.81 -14.32 -11.10
N LEU A 54 -4.48 -14.37 -9.94
CA LEU A 54 -5.01 -13.17 -9.29
C LEU A 54 -3.91 -12.19 -8.89
N ALA A 55 -2.77 -12.67 -8.39
CA ALA A 55 -1.63 -11.82 -8.08
C ALA A 55 -1.07 -11.11 -9.33
N SER A 56 -1.11 -11.76 -10.50
CA SER A 56 -0.69 -11.14 -11.77
C SER A 56 -1.57 -9.95 -12.17
N ALA A 57 -2.85 -9.96 -11.80
CA ALA A 57 -3.76 -8.83 -12.03
C ALA A 57 -3.29 -7.56 -11.30
N MET A 58 -2.72 -7.68 -10.10
CA MET A 58 -2.10 -6.54 -9.40
C MET A 58 -0.89 -6.01 -10.19
N GLY A 59 -0.09 -6.90 -10.78
CA GLY A 59 1.04 -6.52 -11.65
C GLY A 59 0.58 -5.70 -12.85
N VAL A 60 -0.50 -6.11 -13.51
CA VAL A 60 -1.12 -5.35 -14.62
C VAL A 60 -1.52 -3.94 -14.17
N GLY A 61 -2.20 -3.83 -13.02
CA GLY A 61 -2.54 -2.53 -12.44
C GLY A 61 -1.32 -1.64 -12.19
N GLY A 62 -0.25 -2.24 -11.64
CA GLY A 62 1.02 -1.54 -11.43
C GLY A 62 1.66 -1.03 -12.72
N ILE A 63 1.66 -1.83 -13.78
CA ILE A 63 2.17 -1.43 -15.10
C ILE A 63 1.36 -0.25 -15.66
N VAL A 64 0.03 -0.33 -15.60
CA VAL A 64 -0.85 0.76 -16.04
C VAL A 64 -0.56 2.04 -15.27
N ALA A 65 -0.41 1.96 -13.94
CA ALA A 65 -0.04 3.10 -13.11
C ALA A 65 1.33 3.68 -13.50
N ALA A 66 2.33 2.81 -13.74
CA ALA A 66 3.67 3.23 -14.16
C ALA A 66 3.64 4.02 -15.46
N VAL A 67 2.93 3.50 -16.48
CA VAL A 67 2.81 4.15 -17.80
C VAL A 67 2.09 5.49 -17.67
N LEU A 68 0.99 5.58 -16.92
CA LEU A 68 0.25 6.82 -16.74
C LEU A 68 1.06 7.86 -15.96
N ILE A 69 1.77 7.46 -14.91
CA ILE A 69 2.61 8.38 -14.14
C ILE A 69 3.79 8.86 -14.99
N ALA A 70 4.42 7.99 -15.78
CA ALA A 70 5.50 8.36 -16.68
C ALA A 70 5.04 9.36 -17.76
N SER A 71 3.78 9.20 -18.25
CA SER A 71 3.23 10.05 -19.31
C SER A 71 2.70 11.39 -18.79
N PHE A 72 2.07 11.41 -17.62
CA PHE A 72 1.31 12.55 -17.11
C PHE A 72 1.78 13.04 -15.73
N GLY A 73 2.77 12.41 -15.12
CA GLY A 73 3.21 12.67 -13.74
C GLY A 73 3.66 14.11 -13.47
N PHE A 74 3.99 14.88 -14.49
CA PHE A 74 4.37 16.29 -14.38
C PHE A 74 3.20 17.19 -13.94
N PHE A 75 1.96 16.79 -14.22
CA PHE A 75 0.75 17.58 -13.93
C PHE A 75 0.03 17.17 -12.65
N ILE A 76 0.50 16.14 -11.94
CA ILE A 76 -0.23 15.54 -10.83
C ILE A 76 0.35 16.00 -9.50
N ARG A 77 -0.50 16.49 -8.60
CA ARG A 77 -0.14 16.79 -7.21
C ARG A 77 0.20 15.49 -6.47
N ARG A 78 1.48 15.25 -6.26
CA ARG A 78 2.01 13.99 -5.69
C ARG A 78 1.45 13.70 -4.31
N GLY A 79 1.30 14.74 -3.47
CA GLY A 79 0.69 14.59 -2.15
C GLY A 79 -0.76 14.09 -2.20
N LEU A 80 -1.55 14.53 -3.19
CA LEU A 80 -2.92 14.04 -3.37
C LEU A 80 -2.92 12.59 -3.86
N VAL A 81 -2.05 12.24 -4.80
CA VAL A 81 -1.90 10.85 -5.31
C VAL A 81 -1.56 9.88 -4.19
N THR A 82 -0.73 10.30 -3.24
CA THR A 82 -0.38 9.50 -2.06
C THR A 82 -1.63 9.11 -1.25
N PHE A 83 -2.50 10.06 -0.94
CA PHE A 83 -3.74 9.78 -0.20
C PHE A 83 -4.77 9.03 -1.03
N LEU A 84 -4.95 9.38 -2.30
CA LEU A 84 -5.89 8.70 -3.20
C LEU A 84 -5.45 7.24 -3.45
N GLY A 85 -4.14 6.99 -3.55
CA GLY A 85 -3.60 5.65 -3.70
C GLY A 85 -3.88 4.78 -2.46
N LEU A 86 -3.68 5.31 -1.25
CA LEU A 86 -3.99 4.57 -0.03
C LEU A 86 -5.49 4.35 0.15
N ALA A 87 -6.30 5.37 -0.04
CA ALA A 87 -7.76 5.26 0.11
C ALA A 87 -8.35 4.33 -0.96
N GLY A 88 -7.98 4.51 -2.22
CA GLY A 88 -8.41 3.66 -3.32
C GLY A 88 -7.99 2.20 -3.12
N GLY A 89 -6.72 1.96 -2.74
CA GLY A 89 -6.23 0.62 -2.42
C GLY A 89 -7.04 -0.03 -1.29
N SER A 90 -7.31 0.70 -0.22
CA SER A 90 -8.12 0.20 0.90
C SER A 90 -9.55 -0.15 0.48
N ILE A 91 -10.17 0.68 -0.36
CA ILE A 91 -11.51 0.41 -0.92
C ILE A 91 -11.48 -0.85 -1.79
N PHE A 92 -10.47 -1.02 -2.65
CA PHE A 92 -10.36 -2.23 -3.48
C PHE A 92 -10.13 -3.49 -2.65
N VAL A 93 -9.40 -3.44 -1.53
CA VAL A 93 -9.29 -4.57 -0.60
C VAL A 93 -10.65 -4.92 0.02
N ILE A 94 -11.41 -3.93 0.45
CA ILE A 94 -12.76 -4.13 1.01
C ILE A 94 -13.69 -4.75 -0.04
N LEU A 95 -13.71 -4.21 -1.25
CA LEU A 95 -14.54 -4.72 -2.33
C LEU A 95 -14.15 -6.16 -2.72
N PHE A 96 -12.86 -6.46 -2.79
CA PHE A 96 -12.36 -7.81 -3.04
C PHE A 96 -12.81 -8.80 -1.97
N ALA A 97 -12.79 -8.40 -0.70
CA ALA A 97 -13.19 -9.24 0.41
C ALA A 97 -14.71 -9.49 0.48
N LEU A 98 -15.51 -8.45 0.20
CA LEU A 98 -16.98 -8.51 0.33
C LEU A 98 -17.69 -9.03 -0.90
N LEU A 99 -17.07 -8.94 -2.07
CA LEU A 99 -17.64 -9.36 -3.36
C LEU A 99 -16.77 -10.48 -3.97
N PRO A 100 -16.83 -11.70 -3.41
CA PRO A 100 -15.96 -12.82 -3.83
C PRO A 100 -16.41 -13.42 -5.16
N TRP A 101 -16.45 -12.62 -6.19
CA TRP A 101 -16.80 -13.03 -7.54
C TRP A 101 -15.54 -13.08 -8.40
N TRP A 102 -15.25 -14.25 -9.00
CA TRP A 102 -14.01 -14.52 -9.72
C TRP A 102 -13.61 -13.42 -10.70
N ILE A 103 -14.53 -13.00 -11.58
CA ILE A 103 -14.25 -11.96 -12.59
C ILE A 103 -14.02 -10.60 -11.92
N ALA A 104 -14.85 -10.25 -10.92
CA ALA A 104 -14.70 -9.00 -10.20
C ALA A 104 -13.39 -8.92 -9.40
N SER A 105 -12.89 -10.06 -8.90
CA SER A 105 -11.62 -10.16 -8.19
C SER A 105 -10.45 -9.67 -9.04
N PHE A 106 -10.44 -9.94 -10.35
CA PHE A 106 -9.43 -9.40 -11.27
C PHE A 106 -9.47 -7.87 -11.32
N ALA A 107 -10.67 -7.30 -11.46
CA ALA A 107 -10.83 -5.86 -11.54
C ALA A 107 -10.40 -5.18 -10.22
N PHE A 108 -10.80 -5.74 -9.08
CA PHE A 108 -10.44 -5.18 -7.78
C PHE A 108 -8.94 -5.27 -7.50
N LEU A 109 -8.30 -6.41 -7.81
CA LEU A 109 -6.87 -6.57 -7.62
C LEU A 109 -6.05 -5.74 -8.63
N THR A 110 -6.53 -5.56 -9.86
CA THR A 110 -5.92 -4.62 -10.81
C THR A 110 -6.00 -3.19 -10.28
N GLY A 111 -7.16 -2.77 -9.76
CA GLY A 111 -7.34 -1.46 -9.12
C GLY A 111 -6.45 -1.28 -7.89
N LEU A 112 -6.33 -2.32 -7.04
CA LEU A 112 -5.42 -2.32 -5.89
C LEU A 112 -3.96 -2.15 -6.32
N GLY A 113 -3.52 -2.91 -7.32
CA GLY A 113 -2.16 -2.82 -7.86
C GLY A 113 -1.86 -1.43 -8.43
N PHE A 114 -2.81 -0.85 -9.16
CA PHE A 114 -2.72 0.52 -9.65
C PHE A 114 -2.54 1.53 -8.51
N CYS A 115 -3.42 1.50 -7.51
CA CYS A 115 -3.39 2.41 -6.37
C CYS A 115 -2.10 2.27 -5.55
N GLN A 116 -1.67 1.03 -5.29
CA GLN A 116 -0.46 0.73 -4.54
C GLN A 116 0.79 1.25 -5.24
N TYR A 117 0.88 1.03 -6.56
CA TYR A 117 2.02 1.51 -7.34
C TYR A 117 2.05 3.03 -7.43
N ALA A 118 0.91 3.66 -7.70
CA ALA A 118 0.77 5.11 -7.73
C ALA A 118 1.19 5.75 -6.39
N PHE A 119 0.72 5.18 -5.27
CA PHE A 119 1.17 5.58 -3.93
C PHE A 119 2.69 5.47 -3.78
N ARG A 120 3.28 4.29 -4.09
CA ARG A 120 4.72 4.07 -3.90
C ARG A 120 5.58 5.05 -4.70
N VAL A 121 5.24 5.29 -5.95
CA VAL A 121 5.97 6.23 -6.80
C VAL A 121 5.85 7.65 -6.27
N ALA A 122 4.62 8.12 -5.97
CA ALA A 122 4.40 9.46 -5.46
C ALA A 122 5.11 9.68 -4.11
N ASN A 123 4.95 8.74 -3.16
CA ASN A 123 5.56 8.83 -1.83
C ASN A 123 7.10 8.80 -1.90
N SER A 124 7.67 7.88 -2.66
CA SER A 124 9.13 7.78 -2.84
C SER A 124 9.69 9.05 -3.49
N THR A 125 9.02 9.60 -4.51
CA THR A 125 9.45 10.83 -5.17
C THR A 125 9.39 12.03 -4.21
N LEU A 126 8.32 12.16 -3.43
CA LEU A 126 8.20 13.23 -2.43
C LEU A 126 9.33 13.17 -1.39
N ILE A 127 9.66 11.97 -0.90
CA ILE A 127 10.79 11.81 0.02
C ILE A 127 12.10 12.24 -0.66
N GLN A 128 12.37 11.73 -1.87
CA GLN A 128 13.62 12.02 -2.58
C GLN A 128 13.79 13.49 -2.93
N THR A 129 12.71 14.19 -3.24
CA THR A 129 12.75 15.63 -3.56
C THR A 129 12.76 16.53 -2.33
N SER A 130 12.30 16.03 -1.18
CA SER A 130 12.25 16.80 0.08
C SER A 130 13.50 16.64 0.95
N VAL A 131 14.38 15.71 0.63
CA VAL A 131 15.59 15.41 1.42
C VAL A 131 16.84 15.96 0.72
N PRO A 132 17.74 16.67 1.43
CA PRO A 132 19.03 17.09 0.89
C PRO A 132 19.85 15.89 0.36
N ASP A 133 20.61 16.11 -0.71
CA ASP A 133 21.37 15.05 -1.40
C ASP A 133 22.27 14.23 -0.46
N GLU A 134 22.89 14.89 0.51
CA GLU A 134 23.81 14.28 1.51
C GLU A 134 23.12 13.27 2.42
N LEU A 135 21.81 13.43 2.68
CA LEU A 135 21.02 12.58 3.57
C LEU A 135 20.10 11.63 2.82
N ARG A 136 19.93 11.81 1.50
CA ARG A 136 18.97 11.04 0.67
C ARG A 136 19.18 9.54 0.78
N GLY A 137 20.42 9.06 0.65
CA GLY A 137 20.73 7.64 0.77
C GLY A 137 20.38 7.06 2.14
N ARG A 138 20.60 7.83 3.22
CA ARG A 138 20.30 7.41 4.60
C ARG A 138 18.81 7.35 4.87
N VAL A 139 18.05 8.34 4.40
CA VAL A 139 16.59 8.36 4.53
C VAL A 139 15.95 7.25 3.68
N MET A 140 16.47 7.00 2.47
CA MET A 140 16.01 5.90 1.62
C MET A 140 16.34 4.53 2.20
N SER A 141 17.41 4.37 2.98
CA SER A 141 17.67 3.13 3.72
C SER A 141 16.61 2.90 4.79
N ILE A 142 16.18 3.95 5.51
CA ILE A 142 15.09 3.86 6.48
C ILE A 142 13.77 3.52 5.78
N TYR A 143 13.52 4.14 4.61
CA TYR A 143 12.38 3.82 3.75
C TYR A 143 12.32 2.32 3.40
N MET A 144 13.47 1.68 3.15
CA MET A 144 13.53 0.26 2.78
C MET A 144 13.39 -0.70 3.97
N LEU A 145 13.68 -0.24 5.21
CA LEU A 145 13.45 -1.04 6.42
C LEU A 145 11.98 -1.35 6.69
N ASP A 146 11.10 -0.55 6.10
CA ASP A 146 9.65 -0.73 6.12
C ASP A 146 9.20 -2.16 5.71
N ASN A 147 9.89 -2.79 4.77
CA ASN A 147 9.62 -4.18 4.38
C ASN A 147 9.83 -5.21 5.51
N GLY A 148 10.58 -4.87 6.55
CA GLY A 148 10.80 -5.73 7.72
C GLY A 148 9.53 -5.95 8.57
N ILE A 149 8.51 -5.12 8.43
CA ILE A 149 7.24 -5.24 9.17
C ILE A 149 6.31 -6.30 8.53
N MET A 150 6.50 -6.60 7.25
CA MET A 150 5.64 -7.48 6.47
C MET A 150 5.43 -8.89 7.06
N PRO A 151 6.45 -9.59 7.60
CA PRO A 151 6.24 -10.90 8.21
C PRO A 151 5.29 -10.85 9.42
N VAL A 152 5.39 -9.80 10.24
CA VAL A 152 4.51 -9.60 11.40
C VAL A 152 3.07 -9.37 10.93
N ALA A 153 2.88 -8.53 9.92
CA ALA A 153 1.57 -8.26 9.35
C ALA A 153 0.94 -9.52 8.72
N THR A 154 1.75 -10.31 8.00
CA THR A 154 1.28 -11.58 7.41
C THR A 154 0.88 -12.58 8.49
N LEU A 155 1.64 -12.67 9.60
CA LEU A 155 1.28 -13.52 10.74
C LEU A 155 -0.04 -13.08 11.36
N LEU A 156 -0.22 -11.79 11.61
CA LEU A 156 -1.46 -11.26 12.21
C LEU A 156 -2.67 -11.48 11.29
N LEU A 157 -2.52 -11.27 9.99
CA LEU A 157 -3.58 -11.54 9.03
C LEU A 157 -3.90 -13.04 8.97
N GLY A 158 -2.88 -13.90 8.99
CA GLY A 158 -3.05 -15.36 9.02
C GLY A 158 -3.77 -15.84 10.28
N LEU A 159 -3.43 -15.30 11.45
CA LEU A 159 -4.13 -15.58 12.70
C LEU A 159 -5.60 -15.15 12.64
N LEU A 160 -5.88 -14.00 12.05
CA LEU A 160 -7.24 -13.50 11.91
C LEU A 160 -8.08 -14.38 10.96
N ILE A 161 -7.46 -14.87 9.88
CA ILE A 161 -8.07 -15.84 8.96
C ILE A 161 -8.42 -17.13 9.72
N HIS A 162 -7.52 -17.61 10.56
CA HIS A 162 -7.74 -18.84 11.34
C HIS A 162 -8.91 -18.72 12.32
N VAL A 163 -9.08 -17.54 12.94
CA VAL A 163 -10.14 -17.30 13.94
C VAL A 163 -11.51 -17.03 13.29
N TRP A 164 -11.53 -16.36 12.15
CA TRP A 164 -12.79 -15.91 11.53
C TRP A 164 -12.97 -16.49 10.12
N SER A 165 -12.51 -15.79 9.10
CA SER A 165 -12.50 -16.24 7.71
C SER A 165 -11.59 -15.33 6.88
N PRO A 166 -11.10 -15.79 5.72
CA PRO A 166 -10.28 -14.94 4.84
C PRO A 166 -11.00 -13.67 4.41
N ALA A 167 -12.28 -13.76 4.06
CA ALA A 167 -13.07 -12.60 3.64
C ALA A 167 -13.23 -11.58 4.77
N ALA A 168 -13.57 -12.02 5.98
CA ALA A 168 -13.69 -11.13 7.13
C ALA A 168 -12.34 -10.50 7.51
N ALA A 169 -11.26 -11.29 7.49
CA ALA A 169 -9.91 -10.80 7.80
C ALA A 169 -9.47 -9.70 6.83
N PHE A 170 -9.65 -9.92 5.52
CA PHE A 170 -9.30 -8.92 4.51
C PHE A 170 -10.18 -7.67 4.59
N ALA A 171 -11.49 -7.83 4.85
CA ALA A 171 -12.39 -6.70 5.05
C ALA A 171 -11.98 -5.85 6.25
N ILE A 172 -11.66 -6.46 7.38
CA ILE A 172 -11.20 -5.76 8.59
C ILE A 172 -9.91 -4.99 8.31
N PHE A 173 -8.91 -5.63 7.68
CA PHE A 173 -7.66 -4.96 7.33
C PHE A 173 -7.90 -3.81 6.36
N GLY A 174 -8.78 -3.97 5.38
CA GLY A 174 -9.17 -2.91 4.45
C GLY A 174 -9.84 -1.72 5.16
N VAL A 175 -10.76 -1.99 6.09
CA VAL A 175 -11.43 -0.94 6.88
C VAL A 175 -10.45 -0.21 7.79
N LEU A 176 -9.56 -0.94 8.47
CA LEU A 176 -8.51 -0.35 9.30
C LEU A 176 -7.56 0.53 8.47
N ALA A 177 -7.17 0.07 7.28
CA ALA A 177 -6.35 0.85 6.35
C ALA A 177 -7.05 2.12 5.88
N LEU A 178 -8.34 2.03 5.54
CA LEU A 178 -9.13 3.18 5.13
C LEU A 178 -9.27 4.18 6.28
N GLY A 179 -9.60 3.70 7.48
CA GLY A 179 -9.69 4.52 8.68
C GLY A 179 -8.37 5.23 9.00
N ALA A 180 -7.24 4.49 8.96
CA ALA A 180 -5.92 5.07 9.15
C ALA A 180 -5.59 6.12 8.08
N THR A 181 -5.93 5.85 6.81
CA THR A 181 -5.73 6.82 5.71
C THR A 181 -6.52 8.09 5.94
N VAL A 182 -7.78 8.00 6.35
CA VAL A 182 -8.64 9.15 6.65
C VAL A 182 -8.07 9.95 7.83
N LEU A 183 -7.67 9.29 8.91
CA LEU A 183 -7.04 9.95 10.06
C LEU A 183 -5.75 10.67 9.67
N MET A 184 -4.91 10.04 8.84
CA MET A 184 -3.70 10.66 8.31
C MET A 184 -4.02 11.84 7.39
N ALA A 185 -5.06 11.74 6.54
CA ALA A 185 -5.47 12.83 5.66
C ALA A 185 -5.98 14.06 6.44
N LEU A 186 -6.59 13.86 7.61
CA LEU A 186 -7.00 14.91 8.52
C LEU A 186 -5.81 15.49 9.30
N GLY A 187 -4.87 14.66 9.74
CA GLY A 187 -3.71 15.08 10.54
C GLY A 187 -2.55 15.65 9.73
N PHE A 188 -2.32 15.13 8.51
CA PHE A 188 -1.13 15.45 7.72
C PHE A 188 -1.41 16.49 6.61
N HIS A 189 -1.99 17.63 6.97
CA HIS A 189 -2.32 18.70 6.02
C HIS A 189 -1.12 19.17 5.18
N GLN A 190 0.09 19.09 5.73
CA GLN A 190 1.31 19.50 5.05
C GLN A 190 1.61 18.60 3.83
N VAL A 191 1.43 17.29 3.95
CA VAL A 191 1.68 16.33 2.87
C VAL A 191 0.72 16.55 1.69
N ARG A 192 -0.54 16.88 1.97
CA ARG A 192 -1.57 17.08 0.94
C ARG A 192 -1.30 18.28 0.02
N ARG A 193 -0.47 19.24 0.46
CA ARG A 193 -0.12 20.45 -0.28
C ARG A 193 1.18 20.33 -1.07
N LEU A 194 1.88 19.19 -0.96
CA LEU A 194 3.12 18.95 -1.70
C LEU A 194 2.83 18.69 -3.18
N GLU A 195 3.59 19.38 -4.04
CA GLU A 195 3.57 19.26 -5.50
C GLU A 195 4.65 18.32 -6.01
#